data_a7ba846a753bc380e1db0dc689808cae
#
_entry.id   a7ba846a753bc380e1db0dc689808cae
#
_cell.length_a   1.000
_cell.length_b   1.000
_cell.length_c   1.000
_cell.angle_alpha   90.00
_cell.angle_beta   90.00
_cell.angle_gamma   90.00
#
_symmetry.space_group_name_H-M   'P 1'
#
loop_
_entity.id
_entity.type
_entity.pdbx_description
1 polymer ?
#
loop_
_entity_poly.entity_id
_entity_poly.type
_entity_poly.pdbx_seq_one_letter_code
_entity_poly.pdbx_strand_id
1 'polypeptide(L)'
;MTISGWVIISHRSVRMPTNPAIFLSVIVPAYNEAELLGANLDRIKDALTTALPPNCAWELIVCDNNSTDQTAEIARQAGARVVFEAHQQISKARNTGARIARGEWLLFLDADSYPSPALLRDMWELMQTDQFLGCGTTIEVAGGSRFNQLRMERLNILFRLFKMAGGVCLLCRRVAFEAIKGFSLDLYAYEEFDFIWRLKKWGKAKGQQFTVLYHNPVITSGRKGEWQLGTIARLIGSHLLATLLFIFRPIIPRRVRQWIAKKGLVFWYESRKDKP
;
A
#
# COMPACT_ATOMS: atom_id res chain seq x y z
N MET A 1 -19.79 -25.83 20.58
CA MET A 1 -18.56 -25.26 21.13
C MET A 1 -18.05 -24.22 20.13
N THR A 2 -18.39 -22.97 20.33
CA THR A 2 -18.11 -21.82 19.49
C THR A 2 -16.84 -21.14 20.02
N ILE A 3 -15.73 -21.23 19.30
CA ILE A 3 -14.50 -20.54 19.68
C ILE A 3 -14.53 -19.19 18.98
N SER A 4 -15.07 -18.19 19.64
CA SER A 4 -14.96 -16.78 19.27
C SER A 4 -13.59 -16.27 19.75
N GLY A 5 -12.65 -16.16 18.82
CA GLY A 5 -11.32 -15.57 19.10
C GLY A 5 -11.37 -14.05 19.21
N TRP A 6 -11.95 -13.51 20.26
CA TRP A 6 -11.81 -12.11 20.63
C TRP A 6 -10.44 -11.91 21.29
N VAL A 7 -9.56 -11.14 20.65
CA VAL A 7 -8.40 -10.60 21.35
C VAL A 7 -8.94 -9.51 22.27
N ILE A 8 -8.96 -9.79 23.57
CA ILE A 8 -9.31 -8.81 24.61
C ILE A 8 -8.20 -7.75 24.62
N ILE A 9 -8.49 -6.60 24.02
CA ILE A 9 -7.63 -5.41 24.12
C ILE A 9 -7.89 -4.81 25.50
N SER A 10 -6.96 -4.97 26.43
CA SER A 10 -7.03 -4.30 27.72
C SER A 10 -7.02 -2.79 27.50
N HIS A 11 -8.01 -2.08 28.03
CA HIS A 11 -8.09 -0.61 28.02
C HIS A 11 -6.88 -0.02 28.74
N ARG A 12 -5.80 0.26 28.00
CA ARG A 12 -4.79 1.23 28.43
C ARG A 12 -5.19 2.60 27.88
N SER A 13 -5.00 3.62 28.69
CA SER A 13 -5.32 5.01 28.42
C SER A 13 -4.99 5.41 26.98
N VAL A 14 -6.01 5.87 26.27
CA VAL A 14 -5.89 6.45 24.91
C VAL A 14 -4.84 7.57 24.97
N ARG A 15 -3.71 7.36 24.35
CA ARG A 15 -2.65 8.39 24.25
C ARG A 15 -3.10 9.42 23.24
N MET A 16 -3.81 10.46 23.70
CA MET A 16 -4.14 11.60 22.84
C MET A 16 -2.87 12.38 22.54
N PRO A 17 -2.56 12.70 21.27
CA PRO A 17 -1.46 13.60 20.96
C PRO A 17 -1.75 14.98 21.58
N THR A 18 -0.84 15.48 22.38
CA THR A 18 -0.95 16.75 23.12
C THR A 18 -0.66 17.98 22.27
N ASN A 19 -0.52 17.85 20.94
CA ASN A 19 -0.19 18.93 20.01
C ASN A 19 -0.84 18.67 18.65
N PRO A 20 -1.20 19.69 17.82
CA PRO A 20 -1.75 19.52 16.47
C PRO A 20 -0.74 18.97 15.44
N ALA A 21 0.21 18.15 15.89
CA ALA A 21 1.07 17.39 15.00
C ALA A 21 0.22 16.42 14.18
N ILE A 22 0.49 16.34 12.89
CA ILE A 22 -0.18 15.39 11.99
C ILE A 22 0.07 13.98 12.50
N PHE A 23 -1.01 13.24 12.76
CA PHE A 23 -0.95 11.88 13.26
C PHE A 23 -0.83 10.85 12.12
N LEU A 24 -1.59 11.07 11.03
CA LEU A 24 -1.63 10.16 9.89
C LEU A 24 -1.32 10.89 8.58
N SER A 25 -0.34 10.38 7.82
CA SER A 25 -0.11 10.81 6.44
C SER A 25 -0.59 9.69 5.49
N VAL A 26 -1.57 10.01 4.65
CA VAL A 26 -2.02 9.13 3.57
C VAL A 26 -1.21 9.47 2.32
N ILE A 27 -0.54 8.47 1.75
CA ILE A 27 0.38 8.63 0.63
C ILE A 27 -0.14 7.80 -0.55
N VAL A 28 -0.43 8.48 -1.64
CA VAL A 28 -1.01 7.91 -2.86
C VAL A 28 -0.02 8.09 -4.00
N PRO A 29 0.73 7.05 -4.40
CA PRO A 29 1.52 7.09 -5.63
C PRO A 29 0.57 7.04 -6.84
N ALA A 30 0.72 7.96 -7.78
CA ALA A 30 -0.15 8.05 -8.96
C ALA A 30 0.67 8.20 -10.25
N TYR A 31 0.26 7.48 -11.29
CA TYR A 31 0.81 7.60 -12.64
C TYR A 31 -0.30 7.39 -13.66
N ASN A 32 -0.68 8.45 -14.38
CA ASN A 32 -1.77 8.45 -15.37
C ASN A 32 -3.07 7.86 -14.79
N GLU A 33 -3.55 8.46 -13.70
CA GLU A 33 -4.75 8.04 -12.96
C GLU A 33 -5.86 9.12 -12.98
N ALA A 34 -5.82 10.06 -13.95
CA ALA A 34 -6.75 11.18 -14.02
C ALA A 34 -8.24 10.76 -13.97
N GLU A 35 -8.56 9.59 -14.54
CA GLU A 35 -9.94 9.08 -14.62
C GLU A 35 -10.55 8.74 -13.23
N LEU A 36 -9.78 8.13 -12.33
CA LEU A 36 -10.30 7.60 -11.06
C LEU A 36 -9.82 8.37 -9.83
N LEU A 37 -8.70 9.09 -9.96
CA LEU A 37 -8.02 9.67 -8.80
C LEU A 37 -8.92 10.63 -8.03
N GLY A 38 -9.62 11.55 -8.69
CA GLY A 38 -10.47 12.54 -8.03
C GLY A 38 -11.53 11.90 -7.13
N ALA A 39 -12.33 10.99 -7.70
CA ALA A 39 -13.36 10.28 -6.97
C ALA A 39 -12.80 9.42 -5.82
N ASN A 40 -11.63 8.81 -6.00
CA ASN A 40 -11.01 8.02 -4.94
C ASN A 40 -10.44 8.88 -3.82
N LEU A 41 -9.85 10.04 -4.13
CA LEU A 41 -9.40 10.98 -3.10
C LEU A 41 -10.56 11.52 -2.26
N ASP A 42 -11.73 11.78 -2.88
CA ASP A 42 -12.93 12.18 -2.15
C ASP A 42 -13.40 11.05 -1.21
N ARG A 43 -13.49 9.81 -1.70
CA ARG A 43 -13.83 8.64 -0.86
C ARG A 43 -12.86 8.45 0.30
N ILE A 44 -11.56 8.67 0.07
CA ILE A 44 -10.52 8.58 1.11
C ILE A 44 -10.77 9.66 2.18
N LYS A 45 -11.02 10.91 1.77
CA LYS A 45 -11.30 12.02 2.70
C LYS A 45 -12.57 11.79 3.53
N ASP A 46 -13.64 11.34 2.86
CA ASP A 46 -14.91 11.03 3.53
C ASP A 46 -14.74 9.89 4.55
N ALA A 47 -14.01 8.84 4.18
CA ALA A 47 -13.72 7.73 5.08
C ALA A 47 -12.88 8.16 6.28
N LEU A 48 -11.84 8.99 6.07
CA LEU A 48 -11.00 9.54 7.16
C LEU A 48 -11.82 10.41 8.11
N THR A 49 -12.61 11.33 7.57
CA THR A 49 -13.47 12.23 8.37
C THR A 49 -14.52 11.47 9.16
N THR A 50 -15.06 10.37 8.60
CA THR A 50 -16.08 9.54 9.25
C THR A 50 -15.51 8.61 10.32
N ALA A 51 -14.27 8.14 10.12
CA ALA A 51 -13.69 7.09 10.96
C ALA A 51 -12.80 7.61 12.08
N LEU A 52 -12.08 8.70 11.84
CA LEU A 52 -11.10 9.21 12.80
C LEU A 52 -11.73 10.24 13.75
N PRO A 53 -11.26 10.33 15.01
CA PRO A 53 -11.72 11.36 15.94
C PRO A 53 -11.46 12.78 15.39
N PRO A 54 -12.31 13.78 15.73
CA PRO A 54 -12.18 15.14 15.21
C PRO A 54 -10.82 15.82 15.52
N ASN A 55 -10.15 15.40 16.56
CA ASN A 55 -8.82 15.89 16.96
C ASN A 55 -7.65 15.10 16.35
N CYS A 56 -7.93 14.07 15.55
CA CYS A 56 -6.89 13.34 14.82
C CYS A 56 -6.54 14.09 13.53
N ALA A 57 -5.44 14.84 13.56
CA ALA A 57 -4.96 15.53 12.38
C ALA A 57 -4.36 14.56 11.35
N TRP A 58 -4.79 14.66 10.10
CA TRP A 58 -4.26 13.89 8.98
C TRP A 58 -3.91 14.77 7.78
N GLU A 59 -3.09 14.26 6.90
CA GLU A 59 -2.77 14.89 5.62
C GLU A 59 -2.87 13.87 4.49
N LEU A 60 -3.18 14.37 3.29
CA LEU A 60 -3.25 13.61 2.06
C LEU A 60 -2.13 14.07 1.12
N ILE A 61 -1.29 13.14 0.69
CA ILE A 61 -0.14 13.38 -0.17
C ILE A 61 -0.30 12.52 -1.42
N VAL A 62 -0.28 13.14 -2.60
CA VAL A 62 -0.21 12.43 -3.87
C VAL A 62 1.19 12.58 -4.42
N CYS A 63 1.85 11.47 -4.68
CA CYS A 63 3.12 11.47 -5.42
C CYS A 63 2.84 11.24 -6.90
N ASP A 64 2.89 12.30 -7.69
CA ASP A 64 2.84 12.21 -9.15
C ASP A 64 4.13 11.60 -9.68
N ASN A 65 4.03 10.39 -10.20
CA ASN A 65 5.16 9.62 -10.70
C ASN A 65 5.42 9.86 -12.19
N ASN A 66 5.56 11.15 -12.57
CA ASN A 66 5.81 11.60 -13.93
C ASN A 66 4.63 11.28 -14.87
N SER A 67 3.42 11.64 -14.46
CA SER A 67 2.21 11.52 -15.30
C SER A 67 2.25 12.46 -16.49
N THR A 68 1.61 12.06 -17.57
CA THR A 68 1.45 12.84 -18.81
C THR A 68 0.02 13.37 -18.99
N ASP A 69 -0.89 13.00 -18.08
CA ASP A 69 -2.28 13.45 -18.03
C ASP A 69 -2.51 14.47 -16.91
N GLN A 70 -3.77 14.76 -16.59
CA GLN A 70 -4.15 15.74 -15.57
C GLN A 70 -4.06 15.21 -14.12
N THR A 71 -3.40 14.07 -13.87
CA THR A 71 -3.30 13.44 -12.53
C THR A 71 -2.88 14.42 -11.44
N ALA A 72 -1.79 15.17 -11.65
CA ALA A 72 -1.27 16.10 -10.66
C ALA A 72 -2.23 17.27 -10.37
N GLU A 73 -2.92 17.77 -11.40
CA GLU A 73 -3.87 18.86 -11.26
C GLU A 73 -5.11 18.42 -10.48
N ILE A 74 -5.69 17.27 -10.83
CA ILE A 74 -6.82 16.67 -10.11
C ILE A 74 -6.47 16.46 -8.62
N ALA A 75 -5.25 16.00 -8.32
CA ALA A 75 -4.81 15.84 -6.95
C ALA A 75 -4.77 17.16 -6.17
N ARG A 76 -4.30 18.26 -6.80
CA ARG A 76 -4.29 19.60 -6.18
C ARG A 76 -5.70 20.12 -5.93
N GLN A 77 -6.58 19.98 -6.92
CA GLN A 77 -8.00 20.37 -6.81
C GLN A 77 -8.73 19.62 -5.69
N ALA A 78 -8.36 18.33 -5.48
CA ALA A 78 -8.85 17.54 -4.35
C ALA A 78 -8.26 17.96 -2.98
N GLY A 79 -7.38 18.97 -2.93
CA GLY A 79 -6.74 19.46 -1.70
C GLY A 79 -5.56 18.62 -1.22
N ALA A 80 -5.04 17.69 -2.03
CA ALA A 80 -3.86 16.92 -1.67
C ALA A 80 -2.56 17.74 -1.82
N ARG A 81 -1.58 17.49 -0.96
CA ARG A 81 -0.21 17.95 -1.20
C ARG A 81 0.42 17.09 -2.30
N VAL A 82 0.82 17.72 -3.40
CA VAL A 82 1.40 17.02 -4.54
C VAL A 82 2.92 17.13 -4.51
N VAL A 83 3.60 16.00 -4.66
CA VAL A 83 5.05 15.91 -4.86
C VAL A 83 5.34 15.16 -6.15
N PHE A 84 6.38 15.57 -6.86
CA PHE A 84 6.79 14.99 -8.14
C PHE A 84 7.94 13.99 -7.97
N GLU A 85 7.83 12.83 -8.65
CA GLU A 85 8.91 11.84 -8.78
C GLU A 85 9.15 11.54 -10.26
N ALA A 86 10.32 11.92 -10.76
CA ALA A 86 10.68 11.80 -12.19
C ALA A 86 10.83 10.35 -12.69
N HIS A 87 11.23 9.43 -11.81
CA HIS A 87 11.49 8.05 -12.20
C HIS A 87 10.25 7.20 -11.98
N GLN A 88 9.71 6.65 -13.05
CA GLN A 88 8.55 5.76 -13.03
C GLN A 88 8.88 4.44 -12.31
N GLN A 89 8.77 4.45 -10.98
CA GLN A 89 8.95 3.29 -10.11
C GLN A 89 8.11 3.48 -8.85
N ILE A 90 7.21 2.54 -8.57
CA ILE A 90 6.26 2.61 -7.45
C ILE A 90 6.97 2.81 -6.11
N SER A 91 8.10 2.10 -5.87
CA SER A 91 8.92 2.25 -4.66
C SER A 91 9.44 3.67 -4.50
N LYS A 92 9.89 4.30 -5.60
CA LYS A 92 10.35 5.70 -5.57
C LYS A 92 9.22 6.65 -5.26
N ALA A 93 8.08 6.47 -5.91
CA ALA A 93 6.90 7.30 -5.67
C ALA A 93 6.44 7.22 -4.20
N ARG A 94 6.34 6.00 -3.64
CA ARG A 94 6.01 5.81 -2.22
C ARG A 94 7.04 6.46 -1.30
N ASN A 95 8.34 6.26 -1.56
CA ASN A 95 9.40 6.85 -0.75
C ASN A 95 9.43 8.38 -0.86
N THR A 96 9.16 8.94 -2.05
CA THR A 96 9.13 10.40 -2.27
C THR A 96 7.95 11.03 -1.56
N GLY A 97 6.76 10.40 -1.59
CA GLY A 97 5.62 10.83 -0.78
C GLY A 97 5.91 10.77 0.73
N ALA A 98 6.52 9.67 1.19
CA ALA A 98 6.86 9.49 2.60
C ALA A 98 7.90 10.51 3.11
N ARG A 99 8.80 10.98 2.25
CA ARG A 99 9.83 11.98 2.60
C ARG A 99 9.25 13.32 3.03
N ILE A 100 8.11 13.72 2.45
CA ILE A 100 7.43 14.97 2.81
C ILE A 100 6.32 14.77 3.85
N ALA A 101 6.04 13.52 4.23
CA ALA A 101 5.04 13.17 5.22
C ALA A 101 5.46 13.63 6.63
N ARG A 102 4.47 14.14 7.39
CA ARG A 102 4.66 14.65 8.76
C ARG A 102 4.00 13.78 9.82
N GLY A 103 3.13 12.84 9.40
CA GLY A 103 2.40 11.96 10.30
C GLY A 103 3.30 11.00 11.08
N GLU A 104 2.86 10.63 12.27
CA GLU A 104 3.47 9.55 13.05
C GLU A 104 3.27 8.18 12.35
N TRP A 105 2.14 8.05 11.67
CA TRP A 105 1.78 6.90 10.88
C TRP A 105 1.72 7.24 9.39
N LEU A 106 2.17 6.30 8.56
CA LEU A 106 2.15 6.38 7.10
C LEU A 106 1.21 5.31 6.55
N LEU A 107 0.18 5.73 5.82
CA LEU A 107 -0.75 4.87 5.11
C LEU A 107 -0.50 5.00 3.61
N PHE A 108 0.02 3.96 2.99
CA PHE A 108 0.20 3.88 1.54
C PHE A 108 -1.05 3.26 0.92
N LEU A 109 -1.64 3.97 -0.05
CA LEU A 109 -2.82 3.53 -0.80
C LEU A 109 -2.55 3.67 -2.30
N ASP A 110 -2.90 2.67 -3.09
CA ASP A 110 -2.86 2.79 -4.55
C ASP A 110 -3.94 3.79 -5.04
N ALA A 111 -3.65 4.54 -6.12
CA ALA A 111 -4.50 5.61 -6.63
C ALA A 111 -5.91 5.15 -7.09
N ASP A 112 -6.05 3.87 -7.42
CA ASP A 112 -7.30 3.23 -7.84
C ASP A 112 -8.02 2.51 -6.68
N SER A 113 -7.67 2.84 -5.43
CA SER A 113 -8.15 2.13 -4.25
C SER A 113 -8.57 3.09 -3.14
N TYR A 114 -9.49 2.65 -2.29
CA TYR A 114 -9.95 3.42 -1.15
C TYR A 114 -10.38 2.51 0.02
N PRO A 115 -10.14 2.93 1.28
CA PRO A 115 -10.59 2.22 2.46
C PRO A 115 -12.05 2.56 2.77
N SER A 116 -12.78 1.60 3.37
CA SER A 116 -14.05 1.92 4.02
C SER A 116 -13.82 2.64 5.36
N PRO A 117 -14.81 3.39 5.89
CA PRO A 117 -14.73 3.93 7.25
C PRO A 117 -14.52 2.84 8.32
N ALA A 118 -15.04 1.64 8.10
CA ALA A 118 -14.85 0.50 9.01
C ALA A 118 -13.39 0.05 9.04
N LEU A 119 -12.72 -0.08 7.88
CA LEU A 119 -11.29 -0.40 7.82
C LEU A 119 -10.43 0.66 8.53
N LEU A 120 -10.76 1.94 8.36
CA LEU A 120 -10.01 3.02 9.03
C LEU A 120 -10.21 3.02 10.53
N ARG A 121 -11.41 2.61 11.05
CA ARG A 121 -11.60 2.39 12.48
C ARG A 121 -10.74 1.24 13.01
N ASP A 122 -10.69 0.11 12.30
CA ASP A 122 -9.81 -1.02 12.67
C ASP A 122 -8.33 -0.56 12.71
N MET A 123 -7.90 0.26 11.74
CA MET A 123 -6.56 0.84 11.72
C MET A 123 -6.34 1.81 12.88
N TRP A 124 -7.33 2.65 13.18
CA TRP A 124 -7.26 3.58 14.31
C TRP A 124 -7.05 2.83 15.64
N GLU A 125 -7.83 1.78 15.89
CA GLU A 125 -7.70 0.94 17.09
C GLU A 125 -6.31 0.31 17.18
N LEU A 126 -5.80 -0.19 16.06
CA LEU A 126 -4.44 -0.74 15.98
C LEU A 126 -3.38 0.33 16.32
N MET A 127 -3.53 1.54 15.79
CA MET A 127 -2.60 2.65 16.01
C MET A 127 -2.53 3.11 17.47
N GLN A 128 -3.61 2.88 18.26
CA GLN A 128 -3.64 3.24 19.69
C GLN A 128 -2.80 2.27 20.56
N THR A 129 -2.31 1.18 20.00
CA THR A 129 -1.53 0.19 20.74
C THR A 129 -0.05 0.28 20.38
N ASP A 130 0.82 0.02 21.37
CA ASP A 130 2.27 -0.14 21.12
C ASP A 130 2.63 -1.54 20.60
N GLN A 131 1.63 -2.43 20.49
CA GLN A 131 1.82 -3.82 20.07
C GLN A 131 2.16 -3.94 18.58
N PHE A 132 1.65 -3.00 17.75
CA PHE A 132 1.81 -3.08 16.32
C PHE A 132 2.67 -1.94 15.76
N LEU A 133 3.48 -2.29 14.80
CA LEU A 133 4.27 -1.33 14.02
C LEU A 133 3.65 -1.06 12.63
N GLY A 134 2.63 -1.82 12.26
CA GLY A 134 1.92 -1.65 11.01
C GLY A 134 1.01 -2.81 10.68
N CYS A 135 0.21 -2.63 9.64
CA CYS A 135 -0.64 -3.66 9.07
C CYS A 135 -0.76 -3.53 7.55
N GLY A 136 -1.09 -4.65 6.93
CA GLY A 136 -1.69 -4.69 5.62
C GLY A 136 -3.17 -5.03 5.73
N THR A 137 -3.84 -5.17 4.58
CA THR A 137 -5.26 -5.49 4.50
C THR A 137 -5.52 -6.62 3.52
N THR A 138 -6.64 -7.29 3.66
CA THR A 138 -7.24 -8.05 2.56
C THR A 138 -7.79 -7.10 1.51
N ILE A 139 -8.00 -7.60 0.30
CA ILE A 139 -8.37 -6.81 -0.87
C ILE A 139 -9.71 -7.30 -1.40
N GLU A 140 -10.60 -6.37 -1.72
CA GLU A 140 -11.83 -6.60 -2.45
C GLU A 140 -11.75 -5.87 -3.81
N VAL A 141 -12.11 -6.57 -4.89
CA VAL A 141 -12.10 -6.01 -6.25
C VAL A 141 -13.50 -5.57 -6.62
N ALA A 142 -13.71 -4.27 -6.78
CA ALA A 142 -14.99 -3.72 -7.19
C ALA A 142 -15.31 -4.09 -8.65
N GLY A 143 -16.49 -4.65 -8.92
CA GLY A 143 -16.96 -4.95 -10.28
C GLY A 143 -16.21 -6.07 -11.00
N GLY A 144 -15.36 -6.83 -10.30
CA GLY A 144 -14.59 -7.93 -10.89
C GLY A 144 -15.45 -9.16 -11.24
N SER A 145 -15.01 -9.94 -12.25
CA SER A 145 -15.63 -11.23 -12.56
C SER A 145 -15.55 -12.19 -11.36
N ARG A 146 -16.46 -13.18 -11.28
CA ARG A 146 -16.42 -14.23 -10.24
C ARG A 146 -15.07 -14.92 -10.14
N PHE A 147 -14.40 -15.12 -11.27
CA PHE A 147 -13.06 -15.70 -11.30
C PHE A 147 -12.02 -14.82 -10.58
N ASN A 148 -12.05 -13.51 -10.82
CA ASN A 148 -11.16 -12.56 -10.15
C ASN A 148 -11.44 -12.46 -8.65
N GLN A 149 -12.70 -12.50 -8.26
CA GLN A 149 -13.11 -12.53 -6.84
C GLN A 149 -12.56 -13.77 -6.13
N LEU A 150 -12.81 -14.98 -6.67
CA LEU A 150 -12.29 -16.24 -6.10
C LEU A 150 -10.75 -16.28 -6.02
N ARG A 151 -10.07 -15.75 -7.02
CA ARG A 151 -8.62 -15.63 -7.01
C ARG A 151 -8.14 -14.73 -5.88
N MET A 152 -8.80 -13.59 -5.68
CA MET A 152 -8.46 -12.65 -4.62
C MET A 152 -8.77 -13.23 -3.23
N GLU A 153 -9.87 -13.94 -3.06
CA GLU A 153 -10.19 -14.63 -1.81
C GLU A 153 -9.09 -15.63 -1.41
N ARG A 154 -8.62 -16.45 -2.36
CA ARG A 154 -7.50 -17.37 -2.12
C ARG A 154 -6.22 -16.63 -1.73
N LEU A 155 -5.91 -15.54 -2.40
CA LEU A 155 -4.76 -14.70 -2.08
C LEU A 155 -4.89 -14.06 -0.69
N ASN A 156 -6.08 -13.60 -0.33
CA ASN A 156 -6.38 -13.06 0.98
C ASN A 156 -6.18 -14.09 2.11
N ILE A 157 -6.51 -15.37 1.87
CA ILE A 157 -6.21 -16.46 2.82
C ILE A 157 -4.70 -16.57 3.03
N LEU A 158 -3.90 -16.55 1.97
CA LEU A 158 -2.44 -16.60 2.07
C LEU A 158 -1.89 -15.36 2.79
N PHE A 159 -2.41 -14.18 2.50
CA PHE A 159 -2.02 -12.96 3.20
C PHE A 159 -2.24 -13.06 4.71
N ARG A 160 -3.36 -13.62 5.13
CA ARG A 160 -3.67 -13.84 6.55
C ARG A 160 -2.73 -14.86 7.19
N LEU A 161 -2.53 -16.02 6.56
CA LEU A 161 -1.69 -17.10 7.07
C LEU A 161 -0.23 -16.67 7.25
N PHE A 162 0.33 -15.99 6.26
CA PHE A 162 1.73 -15.57 6.28
C PHE A 162 1.93 -14.17 6.86
N LYS A 163 0.85 -13.50 7.27
CA LYS A 163 0.85 -12.08 7.71
C LYS A 163 1.58 -11.20 6.69
N MET A 164 1.29 -11.41 5.41
CA MET A 164 1.79 -10.62 4.27
C MET A 164 0.62 -9.86 3.66
N ALA A 165 0.89 -8.84 2.87
CA ALA A 165 -0.14 -8.07 2.18
C ALA A 165 0.37 -7.59 0.82
N GLY A 166 -0.54 -7.33 -0.10
CA GLY A 166 -0.23 -6.60 -1.32
C GLY A 166 0.02 -5.11 -1.04
N GLY A 167 0.66 -4.44 -1.99
CA GLY A 167 1.00 -3.02 -1.89
C GLY A 167 -0.19 -2.05 -1.94
N VAL A 168 -1.41 -2.56 -2.13
CA VAL A 168 -2.63 -1.74 -2.32
C VAL A 168 -2.94 -0.88 -1.10
N CYS A 169 -2.76 -1.42 0.11
CA CYS A 169 -3.02 -0.70 1.35
C CYS A 169 -2.06 -1.20 2.45
N LEU A 170 -1.11 -0.36 2.84
CA LEU A 170 -0.11 -0.66 3.86
C LEU A 170 0.01 0.48 4.85
N LEU A 171 -0.18 0.18 6.13
CA LEU A 171 0.01 1.12 7.24
C LEU A 171 1.29 0.77 7.99
N CYS A 172 2.10 1.77 8.35
CA CYS A 172 3.25 1.55 9.24
C CYS A 172 3.61 2.79 10.06
N ARG A 173 4.28 2.60 11.18
CA ARG A 173 4.89 3.70 11.95
C ARG A 173 6.01 4.34 11.13
N ARG A 174 6.04 5.69 11.07
CA ARG A 174 7.08 6.44 10.36
C ARG A 174 8.48 6.10 10.85
N VAL A 175 8.67 5.99 12.16
CA VAL A 175 9.97 5.60 12.76
C VAL A 175 10.45 4.24 12.27
N ALA A 176 9.55 3.28 12.08
CA ALA A 176 9.88 1.96 11.54
C ALA A 176 10.22 2.04 10.03
N PHE A 177 9.44 2.81 9.27
CA PHE A 177 9.70 3.08 7.86
C PHE A 177 11.09 3.68 7.63
N GLU A 178 11.45 4.71 8.39
CA GLU A 178 12.75 5.38 8.33
C GLU A 178 13.89 4.43 8.71
N ALA A 179 13.72 3.67 9.80
CA ALA A 179 14.73 2.72 10.29
C ALA A 179 15.06 1.63 9.25
N ILE A 180 14.08 1.17 8.48
CA ILE A 180 14.31 0.18 7.42
C ILE A 180 14.64 0.82 6.07
N LYS A 181 14.76 2.15 5.99
CA LYS A 181 15.05 2.94 4.78
C LYS A 181 13.98 2.80 3.68
N GLY A 182 12.72 2.69 4.07
CA GLY A 182 11.57 2.65 3.17
C GLY A 182 11.52 1.44 2.23
N PHE A 183 10.83 1.60 1.10
CA PHE A 183 10.75 0.58 0.06
C PHE A 183 12.09 0.43 -0.69
N SER A 184 12.44 -0.81 -1.04
CA SER A 184 13.67 -1.09 -1.78
C SER A 184 13.59 -0.55 -3.22
N LEU A 185 14.60 0.19 -3.64
CA LEU A 185 14.72 0.70 -5.00
C LEU A 185 15.31 -0.33 -5.98
N ASP A 186 15.74 -1.48 -5.47
CA ASP A 186 16.33 -2.55 -6.27
C ASP A 186 15.30 -3.50 -6.85
N LEU A 187 14.05 -3.39 -6.38
CA LEU A 187 12.94 -4.25 -6.77
C LEU A 187 11.94 -3.46 -7.62
N TYR A 188 11.56 -4.04 -8.74
CA TYR A 188 10.52 -3.51 -9.63
C TYR A 188 9.18 -4.25 -9.46
N ALA A 189 9.18 -5.36 -8.71
CA ALA A 189 8.01 -6.10 -8.26
C ALA A 189 8.34 -6.78 -6.92
N TYR A 190 7.32 -7.09 -6.13
CA TYR A 190 7.43 -7.66 -4.78
C TYR A 190 8.18 -6.77 -3.77
N GLU A 191 8.29 -5.47 -4.06
CA GLU A 191 8.86 -4.48 -3.15
C GLU A 191 8.11 -4.42 -1.83
N GLU A 192 6.80 -4.66 -1.84
CA GLU A 192 5.97 -4.73 -0.63
C GLU A 192 6.30 -5.94 0.25
N PHE A 193 6.59 -7.11 -0.35
CA PHE A 193 6.99 -8.29 0.42
C PHE A 193 8.35 -8.10 1.10
N ASP A 194 9.33 -7.52 0.39
CA ASP A 194 10.62 -7.13 0.96
C ASP A 194 10.42 -6.11 2.08
N PHE A 195 9.58 -5.10 1.86
CA PHE A 195 9.25 -4.07 2.83
C PHE A 195 8.67 -4.67 4.11
N ILE A 196 7.61 -5.48 3.99
CA ILE A 196 6.95 -6.14 5.12
C ILE A 196 7.92 -7.08 5.87
N TRP A 197 8.76 -7.82 5.14
CA TRP A 197 9.75 -8.70 5.75
C TRP A 197 10.77 -7.93 6.58
N ARG A 198 11.33 -6.83 6.05
CA ARG A 198 12.26 -5.94 6.79
C ARG A 198 11.58 -5.29 8.00
N LEU A 199 10.32 -4.87 7.81
CA LEU A 199 9.52 -4.29 8.86
C LEU A 199 9.28 -5.27 10.01
N LYS A 200 8.87 -6.51 9.72
CA LYS A 200 8.72 -7.60 10.71
C LYS A 200 10.03 -7.90 11.45
N LYS A 201 11.14 -7.97 10.71
CA LYS A 201 12.47 -8.21 11.32
C LYS A 201 12.85 -7.10 12.31
N TRP A 202 12.60 -5.84 11.93
CA TRP A 202 12.87 -4.69 12.81
C TRP A 202 11.93 -4.69 14.03
N GLY A 203 10.64 -4.96 13.84
CA GLY A 203 9.64 -4.98 14.91
C GLY A 203 9.89 -6.09 15.91
N LYS A 204 10.32 -7.29 15.47
CA LYS A 204 10.63 -8.41 16.36
C LYS A 204 11.63 -8.02 17.47
N ALA A 205 12.65 -7.23 17.14
CA ALA A 205 13.64 -6.75 18.10
C ALA A 205 13.07 -5.75 19.12
N LYS A 206 11.85 -5.22 18.88
CA LYS A 206 11.17 -4.24 19.73
C LYS A 206 9.89 -4.80 20.38
N GLY A 207 9.63 -6.09 20.21
CA GLY A 207 8.40 -6.71 20.69
C GLY A 207 7.14 -6.27 19.92
N GLN A 208 7.29 -5.66 18.75
CA GLN A 208 6.20 -5.15 17.93
C GLN A 208 5.93 -6.07 16.74
N GLN A 209 4.64 -6.14 16.34
CA GLN A 209 4.20 -7.05 15.28
C GLN A 209 3.66 -6.28 14.07
N PHE A 210 3.73 -6.93 12.91
CA PHE A 210 2.95 -6.59 11.72
C PHE A 210 1.79 -7.57 11.58
N THR A 211 0.61 -7.08 11.27
CA THR A 211 -0.59 -7.92 11.11
C THR A 211 -1.31 -7.66 9.78
N VAL A 212 -2.37 -8.41 9.51
CA VAL A 212 -3.27 -8.22 8.37
C VAL A 212 -4.68 -8.05 8.90
N LEU A 213 -5.28 -6.90 8.62
CA LEU A 213 -6.71 -6.65 8.87
C LEU A 213 -7.51 -7.33 7.75
N TYR A 214 -8.53 -8.10 8.13
CA TYR A 214 -9.23 -8.97 7.17
C TYR A 214 -10.74 -8.90 7.22
N HIS A 215 -11.32 -8.25 8.23
CA HIS A 215 -12.78 -8.10 8.36
C HIS A 215 -13.33 -7.06 7.40
N ASN A 216 -12.58 -5.98 7.21
CA ASN A 216 -12.93 -4.87 6.34
C ASN A 216 -11.84 -4.75 5.27
N PRO A 217 -12.01 -5.32 4.06
CA PRO A 217 -11.00 -5.24 3.01
C PRO A 217 -10.86 -3.82 2.45
N VAL A 218 -9.69 -3.49 1.91
CA VAL A 218 -9.54 -2.32 1.04
C VAL A 218 -10.21 -2.61 -0.30
N ILE A 219 -10.94 -1.63 -0.82
CA ILE A 219 -11.62 -1.73 -2.10
C ILE A 219 -10.71 -1.19 -3.20
N THR A 220 -10.47 -1.98 -4.25
CA THR A 220 -9.68 -1.58 -5.44
C THR A 220 -10.50 -1.71 -6.71
N SER A 221 -10.18 -0.92 -7.72
CA SER A 221 -10.84 -1.02 -9.01
C SER A 221 -10.54 -2.34 -9.71
N GLY A 222 -11.55 -2.91 -10.39
CA GLY A 222 -11.37 -4.11 -11.23
C GLY A 222 -10.65 -3.83 -12.56
N ARG A 223 -10.35 -2.56 -12.87
CA ARG A 223 -9.82 -2.10 -14.17
C ARG A 223 -8.55 -2.83 -14.62
N LYS A 224 -7.68 -3.16 -13.68
CA LYS A 224 -6.42 -3.90 -13.95
C LYS A 224 -6.62 -5.42 -14.08
N GLY A 225 -7.83 -5.93 -13.93
CA GLY A 225 -8.16 -7.36 -13.93
C GLY A 225 -8.66 -7.94 -15.24
N GLU A 226 -8.94 -7.13 -16.26
CA GLU A 226 -9.37 -7.59 -17.57
C GLU A 226 -8.16 -7.89 -18.46
N TRP A 227 -7.78 -9.16 -18.52
CA TRP A 227 -6.56 -9.59 -19.17
C TRP A 227 -6.87 -10.47 -20.37
N GLN A 228 -6.36 -10.10 -21.54
CA GLN A 228 -6.34 -10.96 -22.73
C GLN A 228 -5.37 -12.14 -22.50
N LEU A 229 -5.65 -13.31 -23.09
CA LEU A 229 -4.86 -14.54 -22.93
C LEU A 229 -3.34 -14.38 -23.13
N GLY A 230 -2.90 -13.56 -24.09
CA GLY A 230 -1.48 -13.26 -24.30
C GLY A 230 -0.82 -12.47 -23.16
N THR A 231 -1.61 -11.67 -22.47
CA THR A 231 -1.22 -10.90 -21.29
C THR A 231 -1.03 -11.82 -20.07
N ILE A 232 -1.85 -12.87 -19.94
CA ILE A 232 -1.75 -13.84 -18.84
C ILE A 232 -0.42 -14.59 -18.90
N ALA A 233 0.01 -15.06 -20.05
CA ALA A 233 1.29 -15.77 -20.21
C ALA A 233 2.50 -14.87 -19.86
N ARG A 234 2.49 -13.60 -20.29
CA ARG A 234 3.52 -12.61 -19.95
C ARG A 234 3.54 -12.30 -18.45
N LEU A 235 2.38 -12.24 -17.81
CA LEU A 235 2.27 -12.05 -16.36
C LEU A 235 2.82 -13.23 -15.58
N ILE A 236 2.45 -14.46 -15.96
CA ILE A 236 3.00 -15.66 -15.31
C ILE A 236 4.52 -15.64 -15.44
N GLY A 237 5.04 -15.35 -16.63
CA GLY A 237 6.48 -15.22 -16.86
C GLY A 237 7.13 -14.12 -16.02
N SER A 238 6.54 -12.94 -15.93
CA SER A 238 7.05 -11.84 -15.13
C SER A 238 6.97 -12.10 -13.62
N HIS A 239 5.91 -12.76 -13.14
CA HIS A 239 5.81 -13.20 -11.74
C HIS A 239 6.84 -14.27 -11.41
N LEU A 240 7.04 -15.25 -12.29
CA LEU A 240 8.06 -16.27 -12.11
C LEU A 240 9.46 -15.65 -12.06
N LEU A 241 9.77 -14.75 -12.99
CA LEU A 241 11.03 -14.02 -13.02
C LEU A 241 11.23 -13.20 -11.75
N ALA A 242 10.23 -12.44 -11.33
CA ALA A 242 10.30 -11.63 -10.12
C ALA A 242 10.49 -12.50 -8.86
N THR A 243 9.79 -13.65 -8.80
CA THR A 243 9.95 -14.65 -7.71
C THR A 243 11.36 -15.21 -7.68
N LEU A 244 11.92 -15.59 -8.84
CA LEU A 244 13.29 -16.08 -8.93
C LEU A 244 14.30 -15.02 -8.50
N LEU A 245 14.15 -13.77 -8.98
CA LEU A 245 15.00 -12.65 -8.57
C LEU A 245 14.91 -12.35 -7.07
N PHE A 246 13.74 -12.55 -6.46
CA PHE A 246 13.53 -12.38 -5.03
C PHE A 246 14.18 -13.51 -4.22
N ILE A 247 13.97 -14.79 -4.60
CA ILE A 247 14.52 -15.95 -3.92
C ILE A 247 16.06 -15.97 -4.02
N PHE A 248 16.60 -15.73 -5.21
CA PHE A 248 18.04 -15.74 -5.46
C PHE A 248 18.74 -14.40 -5.17
N ARG A 249 18.04 -13.46 -4.51
CA ARG A 249 18.58 -12.16 -4.11
C ARG A 249 19.94 -12.22 -3.41
N PRO A 250 20.23 -13.18 -2.51
CA PRO A 250 21.54 -13.27 -1.86
C PRO A 250 22.68 -13.66 -2.81
N ILE A 251 22.37 -14.34 -3.90
CA ILE A 251 23.35 -14.95 -4.82
C ILE A 251 23.59 -14.06 -6.05
N ILE A 252 22.53 -13.43 -6.56
CA ILE A 252 22.62 -12.62 -7.79
C ILE A 252 23.09 -11.19 -7.44
N PRO A 253 24.21 -10.71 -8.03
CA PRO A 253 24.71 -9.35 -7.80
C PRO A 253 23.65 -8.29 -8.09
N ARG A 254 23.63 -7.21 -7.29
CA ARG A 254 22.64 -6.12 -7.38
C ARG A 254 22.48 -5.57 -8.79
N ARG A 255 23.60 -5.29 -9.49
CA ARG A 255 23.60 -4.74 -10.86
C ARG A 255 22.92 -5.68 -11.86
N VAL A 256 23.16 -6.98 -11.72
CA VAL A 256 22.57 -8.00 -12.60
C VAL A 256 21.08 -8.12 -12.36
N ARG A 257 20.64 -8.14 -11.10
CA ARG A 257 19.20 -8.15 -10.74
C ARG A 257 18.46 -6.93 -11.29
N GLN A 258 19.03 -5.74 -11.13
CA GLN A 258 18.45 -4.51 -11.66
C GLN A 258 18.36 -4.52 -13.18
N TRP A 259 19.37 -5.03 -13.86
CA TRP A 259 19.38 -5.15 -15.32
C TRP A 259 18.31 -6.14 -15.81
N ILE A 260 18.21 -7.33 -15.19
CA ILE A 260 17.19 -8.35 -15.52
C ILE A 260 15.79 -7.79 -15.24
N ALA A 261 15.59 -7.19 -14.06
CA ALA A 261 14.31 -6.61 -13.67
C ALA A 261 13.89 -5.48 -14.63
N LYS A 262 14.82 -4.60 -15.00
CA LYS A 262 14.54 -3.51 -15.93
C LYS A 262 14.14 -4.01 -17.33
N LYS A 263 14.73 -5.11 -17.82
CA LYS A 263 14.37 -5.70 -19.13
C LYS A 263 13.14 -6.61 -19.06
N GLY A 264 13.02 -7.42 -18.02
CA GLY A 264 11.97 -8.44 -17.92
C GLY A 264 10.65 -7.96 -17.30
N LEU A 265 10.68 -6.85 -16.54
CA LEU A 265 9.51 -6.29 -15.86
C LEU A 265 9.04 -4.95 -16.48
N VAL A 266 9.66 -4.51 -17.57
CA VAL A 266 9.24 -3.31 -18.36
C VAL A 266 7.75 -3.41 -18.71
N PHE A 267 7.25 -4.60 -19.00
CA PHE A 267 5.84 -4.86 -19.26
C PHE A 267 4.88 -4.34 -18.15
N TRP A 268 5.28 -4.40 -16.87
CA TRP A 268 4.49 -3.85 -15.76
C TRP A 268 4.30 -2.33 -15.85
N TYR A 269 5.25 -1.65 -16.48
CA TYR A 269 5.23 -0.20 -16.65
C TYR A 269 4.69 0.22 -18.02
N GLU A 270 4.93 -0.57 -19.07
CA GLU A 270 4.45 -0.31 -20.43
C GLU A 270 2.96 -0.56 -20.59
N SER A 271 2.39 -1.58 -19.94
CA SER A 271 0.95 -1.84 -19.95
C SER A 271 0.12 -0.69 -19.34
N ARG A 272 0.78 0.29 -18.72
CA ARG A 272 0.17 1.51 -18.19
C ARG A 272 0.33 2.71 -19.12
N LYS A 273 1.20 2.62 -20.16
CA LYS A 273 1.44 3.71 -21.12
C LYS A 273 0.42 3.74 -22.25
N ASP A 274 -0.17 2.61 -22.60
CA ASP A 274 -0.99 2.42 -23.81
C ASP A 274 -2.51 2.46 -23.53
N LYS A 275 -2.97 3.24 -22.54
CA LYS A 275 -4.41 3.54 -22.43
C LYS A 275 -4.65 5.00 -22.78
N PRO A 276 -5.51 5.22 -23.85
CA PRO A 276 -5.90 6.55 -24.28
C PRO A 276 -6.61 7.33 -23.19
#